data_01c85bfd2bb54650a0940cf94a86f8f9
#
_entry.id   01c85bfd2bb54650a0940cf94a86f8f9
#
_cell.length_a   1.000
_cell.length_b   1.000
_cell.length_c   1.000
_cell.angle_alpha   90.00
_cell.angle_beta   90.00
_cell.angle_gamma   90.00
#
_symmetry.space_group_name_H-M   'P 1'
#
loop_
_entity.id
_entity.type
_entity.pdbx_description
1 polymer ?
#
loop_
_entity_poly.entity_id
_entity_poly.type
_entity_poly.pdbx_seq_one_letter_code
_entity_poly.pdbx_strand_id
1 'polypeptide(L)'
;VLINKGSASASEILAGALKDNHLAYLVGERSYGKGSVQQVIPLYNADGVKLTMARYYTPSDVNIDKIGIPPDMEVKIPELTEEQEKSYVDLINNGDIEKYVEEHPNMTEHDIAVYAKALTYTYKLDEKLLRRLIRIEVERTRDPSLYDLDYDDQLKEAIKIIETEDFEKLVKSTKTLKELQEQALLEDKELSKDSKEDKN
;
A
#
# COMPACT_ATOMS: atom_id res chain seq x y z
N VAL A 1 8.35 -8.50 -4.79
CA VAL A 1 7.53 -7.39 -5.32
C VAL A 1 6.88 -6.67 -4.16
N LEU A 2 6.98 -5.32 -4.12
CA LEU A 2 6.27 -4.51 -3.15
C LEU A 2 4.90 -4.12 -3.69
N ILE A 3 3.86 -4.28 -2.88
CA ILE A 3 2.48 -3.88 -3.19
C ILE A 3 1.83 -3.19 -1.99
N ASN A 4 0.90 -2.29 -2.24
CA ASN A 4 0.11 -1.64 -1.20
C ASN A 4 -1.27 -1.20 -1.74
N LYS A 5 -2.05 -0.53 -0.91
CA LYS A 5 -3.39 0.00 -1.26
C LYS A 5 -3.40 0.94 -2.48
N GLY A 6 -2.25 1.52 -2.86
CA GLY A 6 -2.06 2.34 -4.07
C GLY A 6 -1.73 1.53 -5.32
N SER A 7 -1.37 0.26 -5.19
CA SER A 7 -1.08 -0.62 -6.32
C SER A 7 -2.38 -1.01 -7.02
N ALA A 8 -2.55 -0.59 -8.27
CA ALA A 8 -3.80 -0.76 -9.00
C ALA A 8 -3.60 -1.12 -10.48
N SER A 9 -4.61 -1.73 -11.10
CA SER A 9 -4.70 -1.96 -12.55
C SER A 9 -3.50 -2.76 -13.10
N ALA A 10 -2.64 -2.19 -13.95
CA ALA A 10 -1.49 -2.86 -14.56
C ALA A 10 -0.52 -3.45 -13.52
N SER A 11 -0.33 -2.76 -12.40
CA SER A 11 0.49 -3.27 -11.28
C SER A 11 -0.10 -4.54 -10.69
N GLU A 12 -1.43 -4.64 -10.60
CA GLU A 12 -2.13 -5.83 -10.10
C GLU A 12 -2.08 -6.98 -11.09
N ILE A 13 -2.16 -6.68 -12.40
CA ILE A 13 -2.01 -7.70 -13.45
C ILE A 13 -0.61 -8.34 -13.34
N LEU A 14 0.43 -7.52 -13.22
CA LEU A 14 1.79 -8.00 -13.09
C LEU A 14 1.99 -8.78 -11.77
N ALA A 15 1.59 -8.22 -10.64
CA ALA A 15 1.74 -8.85 -9.33
C ALA A 15 0.98 -10.19 -9.26
N GLY A 16 -0.26 -10.24 -9.76
CA GLY A 16 -1.07 -11.45 -9.80
C GLY A 16 -0.48 -12.52 -10.72
N ALA A 17 0.05 -12.13 -11.88
CA ALA A 17 0.72 -13.06 -12.79
C ALA A 17 1.98 -13.66 -12.16
N LEU A 18 2.79 -12.86 -11.49
CA LEU A 18 4.01 -13.32 -10.81
C LEU A 18 3.68 -14.23 -9.63
N LYS A 19 2.67 -13.90 -8.83
CA LYS A 19 2.22 -14.69 -7.68
C LYS A 19 1.70 -16.05 -8.13
N ASP A 20 0.76 -16.08 -9.07
CA ASP A 20 0.11 -17.32 -9.53
C ASP A 20 1.05 -18.27 -10.28
N ASN A 21 2.16 -17.75 -10.82
CA ASN A 21 3.21 -18.58 -11.42
C ASN A 21 4.39 -18.87 -10.47
N HIS A 22 4.29 -18.54 -9.19
CA HIS A 22 5.35 -18.71 -8.19
C HIS A 22 6.70 -18.11 -8.63
N LEU A 23 6.66 -16.90 -9.22
CA LEU A 23 7.84 -16.18 -9.72
C LEU A 23 8.26 -15.02 -8.83
N ALA A 24 7.43 -14.64 -7.86
CA ALA A 24 7.75 -13.58 -6.92
C ALA A 24 7.12 -13.82 -5.55
N TYR A 25 7.74 -13.27 -4.53
CA TYR A 25 7.21 -13.12 -3.18
C TYR A 25 6.71 -11.69 -3.00
N LEU A 26 5.45 -11.52 -2.63
CA LEU A 26 4.80 -10.23 -2.51
C LEU A 26 4.88 -9.75 -1.05
N VAL A 27 5.38 -8.53 -0.84
CA VAL A 27 5.52 -7.92 0.49
C VAL A 27 4.75 -6.60 0.53
N GLY A 28 4.05 -6.34 1.61
CA GLY A 28 3.35 -5.08 1.84
C GLY A 28 1.89 -5.23 2.26
N GLU A 29 0.97 -4.55 1.59
CA GLU A 29 -0.46 -4.61 1.88
C GLU A 29 -1.24 -5.08 0.66
N ARG A 30 -2.49 -5.51 0.90
CA ARG A 30 -3.42 -5.87 -0.18
C ARG A 30 -3.56 -4.71 -1.16
N SER A 31 -3.51 -5.02 -2.45
CA SER A 31 -3.65 -4.03 -3.53
C SER A 31 -5.10 -3.49 -3.65
N TYR A 32 -5.29 -2.49 -4.51
CA TYR A 32 -6.54 -1.74 -4.63
C TYR A 32 -7.75 -2.55 -5.10
N GLY A 33 -7.56 -3.47 -6.06
CA GLY A 33 -8.66 -4.22 -6.67
C GLY A 33 -9.33 -3.52 -7.86
N LYS A 34 -8.53 -2.94 -8.79
CA LYS A 34 -9.05 -2.40 -10.05
C LYS A 34 -8.93 -3.43 -11.17
N GLY A 35 -9.85 -4.39 -11.17
CA GLY A 35 -9.89 -5.51 -12.11
C GLY A 35 -10.82 -5.34 -13.30
N SER A 36 -11.36 -4.14 -13.55
CA SER A 36 -12.29 -3.89 -14.64
C SER A 36 -11.72 -2.98 -15.72
N VAL A 37 -12.04 -3.27 -16.99
CA VAL A 37 -11.79 -2.41 -18.15
C VAL A 37 -13.03 -1.59 -18.43
N GLN A 38 -12.89 -0.28 -18.43
CA GLN A 38 -13.98 0.65 -18.64
C GLN A 38 -13.72 1.51 -19.88
N GLN A 39 -14.78 1.76 -20.65
CA GLN A 39 -14.77 2.65 -21.80
C GLN A 39 -15.80 3.77 -21.60
N VAL A 40 -15.41 4.99 -21.95
CA VAL A 40 -16.32 6.12 -22.00
C VAL A 40 -16.83 6.23 -23.45
N ILE A 41 -18.13 6.13 -23.62
CA ILE A 41 -18.82 6.29 -24.90
C ILE A 41 -19.43 7.68 -24.92
N PRO A 42 -18.98 8.59 -25.80
CA PRO A 42 -19.53 9.93 -25.89
C PRO A 42 -20.97 9.88 -26.45
N LEU A 43 -21.84 10.73 -25.90
CA LEU A 43 -23.22 10.95 -26.35
C LEU A 43 -23.35 12.29 -27.07
N TYR A 44 -24.51 12.52 -27.74
CA TYR A 44 -24.77 13.67 -28.62
C TYR A 44 -24.67 15.03 -27.90
N ASN A 45 -24.90 15.09 -26.59
CA ASN A 45 -24.99 16.34 -25.81
C ASN A 45 -23.73 16.69 -25.02
N ALA A 46 -22.56 16.28 -25.49
CA ALA A 46 -21.28 16.35 -24.75
C ALA A 46 -21.25 15.54 -23.45
N ASP A 47 -22.28 14.74 -23.16
CA ASP A 47 -22.32 13.77 -22.09
C ASP A 47 -21.56 12.51 -22.49
N GLY A 48 -21.28 11.63 -21.54
CA GLY A 48 -20.64 10.34 -21.79
C GLY A 48 -21.16 9.26 -20.86
N VAL A 49 -21.27 8.04 -21.36
CA VAL A 49 -21.59 6.85 -20.57
C VAL A 49 -20.34 6.04 -20.34
N LYS A 50 -20.00 5.78 -19.07
CA LYS A 50 -18.87 4.93 -18.68
C LYS A 50 -19.36 3.51 -18.46
N LEU A 51 -18.94 2.59 -19.34
CA LEU A 51 -19.35 1.19 -19.31
C LEU A 51 -18.18 0.28 -19.00
N THR A 52 -18.42 -0.76 -18.19
CA THR A 52 -17.46 -1.85 -17.97
C THR A 52 -17.57 -2.82 -19.14
N MET A 53 -16.50 -2.94 -19.91
CA MET A 53 -16.43 -3.77 -21.12
C MET A 53 -15.84 -5.16 -20.86
N ALA A 54 -14.89 -5.27 -19.92
CA ALA A 54 -14.22 -6.52 -19.59
C ALA A 54 -13.73 -6.52 -18.15
N ARG A 55 -13.31 -7.68 -17.67
CA ARG A 55 -12.65 -7.88 -16.38
C ARG A 55 -11.38 -8.67 -16.55
N TYR A 56 -10.39 -8.35 -15.70
CA TYR A 56 -9.15 -9.10 -15.63
C TYR A 56 -9.30 -10.31 -14.73
N TYR A 57 -8.73 -11.41 -15.18
CA TYR A 57 -8.56 -12.63 -14.40
C TYR A 57 -7.08 -12.96 -14.32
N THR A 58 -6.64 -13.44 -13.18
CA THR A 58 -5.25 -13.89 -13.00
C THR A 58 -5.04 -15.26 -13.68
N PRO A 59 -3.80 -15.76 -13.81
CA PRO A 59 -3.54 -17.09 -14.36
C PRO A 59 -4.29 -18.21 -13.66
N SER A 60 -4.58 -18.09 -12.37
CA SER A 60 -5.39 -19.04 -11.60
C SER A 60 -6.91 -18.83 -11.75
N ASP A 61 -7.35 -18.00 -12.71
CA ASP A 61 -8.76 -17.69 -13.01
C ASP A 61 -9.51 -16.96 -11.89
N VAL A 62 -8.82 -16.14 -11.11
CA VAL A 62 -9.41 -15.31 -10.05
C VAL A 62 -9.63 -13.89 -10.54
N ASN A 63 -10.87 -13.40 -10.38
CA ASN A 63 -11.18 -12.00 -10.64
C ASN A 63 -10.72 -11.14 -9.46
N ILE A 64 -9.92 -10.11 -9.75
CA ILE A 64 -9.36 -9.21 -8.73
C ILE A 64 -10.20 -7.95 -8.47
N ASP A 65 -11.29 -7.75 -9.22
CA ASP A 65 -12.11 -6.53 -9.13
C ASP A 65 -12.74 -6.38 -7.74
N LYS A 66 -12.45 -5.28 -7.07
CA LYS A 66 -12.84 -4.95 -5.68
C LYS A 66 -12.26 -5.88 -4.60
N ILE A 67 -11.40 -6.81 -4.97
CA ILE A 67 -10.79 -7.78 -4.05
C ILE A 67 -9.32 -7.44 -3.81
N GLY A 68 -8.59 -7.10 -4.88
CA GLY A 68 -7.16 -6.88 -4.85
C GLY A 68 -6.35 -8.17 -4.64
N ILE A 69 -5.04 -8.02 -4.66
CA ILE A 69 -4.08 -9.11 -4.50
C ILE A 69 -3.50 -9.02 -3.09
N PRO A 70 -3.60 -10.08 -2.27
CA PRO A 70 -2.98 -10.11 -0.95
C PRO A 70 -1.47 -10.33 -1.08
N PRO A 71 -0.66 -9.69 -0.21
CA PRO A 71 0.75 -10.01 -0.11
C PRO A 71 0.98 -11.41 0.47
N ASP A 72 2.18 -11.96 0.28
CA ASP A 72 2.63 -13.19 0.96
C ASP A 72 3.15 -12.87 2.37
N MET A 73 3.75 -11.67 2.53
CA MET A 73 4.13 -11.11 3.82
C MET A 73 3.43 -9.76 4.02
N GLU A 74 2.53 -9.69 5.00
CA GLU A 74 1.84 -8.43 5.31
C GLU A 74 2.74 -7.50 6.13
N VAL A 75 2.96 -6.31 5.61
CA VAL A 75 3.65 -5.19 6.28
C VAL A 75 2.76 -3.97 6.18
N LYS A 76 2.00 -3.71 7.24
CA LYS A 76 1.03 -2.61 7.27
C LYS A 76 1.70 -1.26 7.42
N ILE A 77 1.24 -0.28 6.67
CA ILE A 77 1.51 1.12 6.94
C ILE A 77 0.59 1.54 8.10
N PRO A 78 1.12 2.13 9.18
CA PRO A 78 0.29 2.57 10.30
C PRO A 78 -0.84 3.50 9.82
N GLU A 79 -2.07 3.18 10.17
CA GLU A 79 -3.23 4.04 9.91
C GLU A 79 -3.27 5.14 10.96
N LEU A 80 -3.63 6.35 10.53
CA LEU A 80 -3.81 7.48 11.43
C LEU A 80 -5.13 7.32 12.19
N THR A 81 -5.14 7.72 13.45
CA THR A 81 -6.38 7.89 14.20
C THR A 81 -7.15 9.12 13.68
N GLU A 82 -8.45 9.23 13.98
CA GLU A 82 -9.26 10.40 13.58
C GLU A 82 -8.64 11.73 14.07
N GLU A 83 -8.00 11.73 15.23
CA GLU A 83 -7.32 12.90 15.77
C GLU A 83 -6.05 13.22 14.99
N GLN A 84 -5.29 12.20 14.62
CA GLN A 84 -4.10 12.34 13.77
C GLN A 84 -4.47 12.76 12.36
N GLU A 85 -5.55 12.25 11.78
CA GLU A 85 -6.03 12.69 10.46
C GLU A 85 -6.37 14.18 10.44
N LYS A 86 -7.07 14.68 11.46
CA LYS A 86 -7.34 16.12 11.58
C LYS A 86 -6.06 16.92 11.69
N SER A 87 -5.16 16.52 12.57
CA SER A 87 -3.85 17.17 12.73
C SER A 87 -3.02 17.16 11.45
N TYR A 88 -3.10 16.07 10.66
CA TYR A 88 -2.44 15.97 9.37
C TYR A 88 -3.03 16.96 8.35
N VAL A 89 -4.36 17.04 8.27
CA VAL A 89 -5.06 18.00 7.39
C VAL A 89 -4.72 19.44 7.78
N ASP A 90 -4.70 19.74 9.09
CA ASP A 90 -4.34 21.07 9.59
C ASP A 90 -2.89 21.42 9.24
N LEU A 91 -1.96 20.49 9.41
CA LEU A 91 -0.54 20.66 9.04
C LEU A 91 -0.38 21.02 7.56
N ILE A 92 -1.07 20.27 6.68
CA ILE A 92 -1.02 20.53 5.23
C ILE A 92 -1.65 21.88 4.88
N ASN A 93 -2.81 22.20 5.45
CA ASN A 93 -3.52 23.46 5.15
C ASN A 93 -2.75 24.70 5.64
N ASN A 94 -2.03 24.60 6.75
CA ASN A 94 -1.21 25.69 7.29
C ASN A 94 0.07 25.92 6.47
N GLY A 95 0.55 24.88 5.76
CA GLY A 95 1.77 24.93 4.96
C GLY A 95 3.03 25.14 5.81
N ASP A 96 3.04 24.69 7.07
CA ASP A 96 4.13 24.96 8.00
C ASP A 96 5.43 24.29 7.58
N ILE A 97 5.33 23.07 6.99
CA ILE A 97 6.52 22.35 6.49
C ILE A 97 7.09 23.06 5.28
N GLU A 98 6.25 23.38 4.29
CA GLU A 98 6.68 24.07 3.06
C GLU A 98 7.38 25.38 3.37
N LYS A 99 6.78 26.24 4.21
CA LYS A 99 7.34 27.53 4.60
C LYS A 99 8.68 27.37 5.32
N TYR A 100 8.75 26.41 6.24
CA TYR A 100 9.99 26.20 7.00
C TYR A 100 11.12 25.68 6.11
N VAL A 101 10.83 24.76 5.20
CA VAL A 101 11.82 24.21 4.25
C VAL A 101 12.27 25.27 3.24
N GLU A 102 11.37 26.15 2.76
CA GLU A 102 11.73 27.28 1.90
C GLU A 102 12.72 28.24 2.58
N GLU A 103 12.54 28.49 3.88
CA GLU A 103 13.44 29.31 4.68
C GLU A 103 14.76 28.58 5.04
N HIS A 104 14.77 27.26 5.00
CA HIS A 104 15.89 26.39 5.39
C HIS A 104 16.25 25.35 4.31
N PRO A 105 16.64 25.74 3.09
CA PRO A 105 16.75 24.82 1.95
C PRO A 105 17.86 23.75 2.08
N ASN A 106 18.77 23.88 3.03
CA ASN A 106 19.90 22.98 3.23
C ASN A 106 19.80 22.15 4.53
N MET A 107 18.58 21.78 4.94
CA MET A 107 18.38 20.97 6.13
C MET A 107 19.13 19.64 6.05
N THR A 108 19.80 19.32 7.14
CA THR A 108 20.40 17.99 7.42
C THR A 108 19.36 17.08 8.09
N GLU A 109 19.64 15.78 8.18
CA GLU A 109 18.79 14.84 8.94
C GLU A 109 18.63 15.26 10.42
N HIS A 110 19.64 15.90 11.00
CA HIS A 110 19.54 16.44 12.34
C HIS A 110 18.53 17.59 12.41
N ASP A 111 18.57 18.52 11.46
CA ASP A 111 17.63 19.66 11.40
C ASP A 111 16.21 19.18 11.19
N ILE A 112 16.01 18.18 10.33
CA ILE A 112 14.72 17.51 10.11
C ILE A 112 14.19 16.93 11.42
N ALA A 113 15.04 16.21 12.17
CA ALA A 113 14.65 15.62 13.44
C ALA A 113 14.28 16.67 14.50
N VAL A 114 15.05 17.75 14.59
CA VAL A 114 14.77 18.87 15.52
C VAL A 114 13.45 19.54 15.19
N TYR A 115 13.20 19.83 13.91
CA TYR A 115 11.96 20.46 13.50
C TYR A 115 10.75 19.54 13.63
N ALA A 116 10.88 18.27 13.26
CA ALA A 116 9.82 17.27 13.47
C ALA A 116 9.41 17.19 14.95
N LYS A 117 10.39 17.13 15.85
CA LYS A 117 10.13 17.14 17.28
C LYS A 117 9.42 18.43 17.73
N ALA A 118 9.75 19.57 17.20
CA ALA A 118 9.04 20.83 17.48
C ALA A 118 7.57 20.74 17.04
N LEU A 119 7.31 20.19 15.85
CA LEU A 119 5.96 20.03 15.33
C LEU A 119 5.08 19.07 16.15
N THR A 120 5.66 18.09 16.87
CA THR A 120 4.86 17.20 17.75
C THR A 120 4.15 17.96 18.89
N TYR A 121 4.62 19.13 19.28
CA TYR A 121 3.95 19.97 20.27
C TYR A 121 2.72 20.70 19.72
N THR A 122 2.70 20.95 18.41
CA THR A 122 1.60 21.66 17.74
C THR A 122 0.60 20.66 17.13
N TYR A 123 1.12 19.62 16.51
CA TYR A 123 0.33 18.60 15.82
C TYR A 123 0.45 17.25 16.55
N LYS A 124 -0.68 16.57 16.71
CA LYS A 124 -0.74 15.26 17.37
C LYS A 124 -0.37 14.13 16.40
N LEU A 125 0.81 14.25 15.79
CA LEU A 125 1.35 13.30 14.83
C LEU A 125 2.64 12.68 15.38
N ASP A 126 2.91 11.45 14.95
CA ASP A 126 4.15 10.77 15.31
C ASP A 126 5.37 11.48 14.72
N GLU A 127 6.45 11.56 15.50
CA GLU A 127 7.71 12.19 15.05
C GLU A 127 8.23 11.53 13.76
N LYS A 128 8.12 10.20 13.63
CA LYS A 128 8.55 9.47 12.43
C LYS A 128 7.79 9.94 11.18
N LEU A 129 6.47 10.13 11.29
CA LEU A 129 5.64 10.64 10.19
C LEU A 129 6.04 12.08 9.84
N LEU A 130 6.19 12.94 10.84
CA LEU A 130 6.60 14.33 10.63
C LEU A 130 7.98 14.42 9.96
N ARG A 131 8.96 13.64 10.40
CA ARG A 131 10.29 13.57 9.77
C ARG A 131 10.19 13.16 8.31
N ARG A 132 9.38 12.15 8.01
CA ARG A 132 9.13 11.71 6.64
C ARG A 132 8.54 12.81 5.77
N LEU A 133 7.52 13.55 6.27
CA LEU A 133 6.88 14.64 5.54
C LEU A 133 7.85 15.79 5.26
N ILE A 134 8.66 16.17 6.27
CA ILE A 134 9.68 17.22 6.11
C ILE A 134 10.73 16.76 5.08
N ARG A 135 11.20 15.52 5.15
CA ARG A 135 12.18 14.98 4.21
C ARG A 135 11.66 14.98 2.77
N ILE A 136 10.41 14.57 2.55
CA ILE A 136 9.77 14.63 1.23
C ILE A 136 9.80 16.06 0.68
N GLU A 137 9.49 17.07 1.50
CA GLU A 137 9.50 18.46 1.05
C GLU A 137 10.93 18.97 0.79
N VAL A 138 11.90 18.61 1.63
CA VAL A 138 13.32 18.93 1.40
C VAL A 138 13.83 18.31 0.10
N GLU A 139 13.45 17.07 -0.19
CA GLU A 139 13.85 16.34 -1.41
C GLU A 139 13.10 16.82 -2.66
N ARG A 140 11.95 17.48 -2.51
CA ARG A 140 11.17 18.00 -3.65
C ARG A 140 11.93 19.01 -4.50
N THR A 141 12.90 19.71 -3.92
CA THR A 141 13.77 20.67 -4.62
C THR A 141 15.12 20.09 -5.03
N ARG A 142 15.34 18.80 -4.78
CA ARG A 142 16.60 18.09 -5.08
C ARG A 142 16.29 16.86 -5.94
N ASP A 143 17.34 16.19 -6.43
CA ASP A 143 17.18 14.86 -7.02
C ASP A 143 16.75 13.88 -5.93
N PRO A 144 15.54 13.29 -6.01
CA PRO A 144 15.04 12.42 -4.96
C PRO A 144 15.87 11.14 -4.88
N SER A 145 16.03 10.61 -3.68
CA SER A 145 16.62 9.29 -3.47
C SER A 145 15.80 8.21 -4.17
N LEU A 146 16.47 7.24 -4.82
CA LEU A 146 15.79 6.12 -5.46
C LEU A 146 15.03 5.24 -4.47
N TYR A 147 15.44 5.24 -3.21
CA TYR A 147 14.85 4.44 -2.13
C TYR A 147 15.01 5.14 -0.78
N ASP A 148 14.08 4.87 0.11
CA ASP A 148 14.06 5.41 1.46
C ASP A 148 14.15 4.27 2.49
N LEU A 149 15.39 3.98 2.94
CA LEU A 149 15.63 2.94 3.96
C LEU A 149 15.32 3.38 5.39
N ASP A 150 15.06 4.66 5.62
CA ASP A 150 14.75 5.15 6.97
C ASP A 150 13.26 5.01 7.27
N TYR A 151 12.39 5.23 6.27
CA TYR A 151 10.94 5.34 6.46
C TYR A 151 10.12 4.29 5.70
N ASP A 152 10.70 3.58 4.71
CA ASP A 152 10.01 2.53 3.98
C ASP A 152 10.18 1.17 4.68
N ASP A 153 9.27 0.88 5.60
CA ASP A 153 9.28 -0.38 6.36
C ASP A 153 8.97 -1.59 5.47
N GLN A 154 8.22 -1.42 4.37
CA GLN A 154 7.95 -2.50 3.41
C GLN A 154 9.22 -2.85 2.63
N LEU A 155 9.99 -1.86 2.19
CA LEU A 155 11.28 -2.08 1.54
C LEU A 155 12.28 -2.73 2.49
N LYS A 156 12.37 -2.26 3.74
CA LYS A 156 13.26 -2.87 4.76
C LYS A 156 12.96 -4.34 4.99
N GLU A 157 11.69 -4.70 5.15
CA GLU A 157 11.33 -6.11 5.35
C GLU A 157 11.60 -6.95 4.09
N ALA A 158 11.39 -6.41 2.90
CA ALA A 158 11.73 -7.10 1.66
C ALA A 158 13.24 -7.36 1.52
N ILE A 159 14.09 -6.40 1.89
CA ILE A 159 15.54 -6.57 1.92
C ILE A 159 15.93 -7.65 2.93
N LYS A 160 15.39 -7.59 4.13
CA LYS A 160 15.66 -8.57 5.17
C LYS A 160 15.31 -10.00 4.71
N ILE A 161 14.16 -10.19 4.06
CA ILE A 161 13.76 -11.49 3.49
C ILE A 161 14.78 -11.98 2.47
N ILE A 162 15.26 -11.11 1.58
CA ILE A 162 16.26 -11.48 0.58
C ILE A 162 17.60 -11.88 1.23
N GLU A 163 17.97 -11.23 2.34
CA GLU A 163 19.23 -11.48 3.04
C GLU A 163 19.20 -12.73 3.94
N THR A 164 18.01 -13.08 4.49
CA THR A 164 17.90 -14.12 5.53
C THR A 164 17.25 -15.40 5.07
N GLU A 165 16.47 -15.38 3.99
CA GLU A 165 15.66 -16.52 3.53
C GLU A 165 16.25 -17.15 2.26
N ASP A 166 16.01 -18.46 2.09
CA ASP A 166 16.22 -19.15 0.81
C ASP A 166 15.10 -18.71 -0.16
N PHE A 167 15.43 -17.74 -1.01
CA PHE A 167 14.45 -17.09 -1.88
C PHE A 167 13.76 -18.07 -2.84
N GLU A 168 14.50 -19.04 -3.41
CA GLU A 168 13.90 -20.04 -4.33
C GLU A 168 12.88 -20.91 -3.61
N LYS A 169 13.20 -21.33 -2.40
CA LYS A 169 12.31 -22.14 -1.56
C LYS A 169 11.10 -21.33 -1.12
N LEU A 170 11.33 -20.07 -0.73
CA LEU A 170 10.27 -19.15 -0.30
C LEU A 170 9.25 -18.92 -1.40
N VAL A 171 9.69 -18.60 -2.61
CA VAL A 171 8.80 -18.35 -3.74
C VAL A 171 8.01 -19.60 -4.14
N LYS A 172 8.63 -20.79 -4.08
CA LYS A 172 7.93 -22.05 -4.34
C LYS A 172 6.89 -22.42 -3.27
N SER A 173 6.98 -21.83 -2.08
CA SER A 173 6.02 -22.05 -0.98
C SER A 173 4.82 -21.10 -1.02
N THR A 174 4.81 -20.11 -1.91
CA THR A 174 3.68 -19.17 -2.05
C THR A 174 2.41 -19.89 -2.53
N LYS A 175 1.26 -19.32 -2.24
CA LYS A 175 -0.03 -19.81 -2.71
C LYS A 175 -0.53 -18.97 -3.88
N THR A 176 -1.16 -19.61 -4.84
CA THR A 176 -1.92 -18.94 -5.90
C THR A 176 -3.12 -18.21 -5.32
N LEU A 177 -3.66 -17.25 -6.06
CA LEU A 177 -4.88 -16.53 -5.63
C LEU A 177 -6.08 -17.47 -5.49
N LYS A 178 -6.16 -18.51 -6.32
CA LYS A 178 -7.22 -19.51 -6.23
C LYS A 178 -7.12 -20.33 -4.95
N GLU A 179 -5.92 -20.81 -4.60
CA GLU A 179 -5.70 -21.57 -3.35
C GLU A 179 -6.04 -20.73 -2.11
N LEU A 180 -5.68 -19.43 -2.12
CA LEU A 180 -6.04 -18.51 -1.03
C LEU A 180 -7.57 -18.29 -0.94
N GLN A 181 -8.25 -18.20 -2.08
CA GLN A 181 -9.70 -18.07 -2.11
C GLN A 181 -10.41 -19.34 -1.61
N GLU A 182 -9.94 -20.50 -2.02
CA GLU A 182 -10.47 -21.79 -1.56
C GLU A 182 -10.26 -21.98 -0.05
N GLN A 183 -9.08 -21.59 0.48
CA GLN A 183 -8.80 -21.62 1.90
C GLN A 183 -9.75 -20.71 2.69
N ALA A 184 -9.94 -19.47 2.27
CA ALA A 184 -10.86 -18.55 2.94
C ALA A 184 -12.31 -19.08 2.97
N LEU A 185 -12.77 -19.72 1.89
CA LEU A 185 -14.09 -20.34 1.83
C LEU A 185 -14.24 -21.54 2.78
N LEU A 186 -13.17 -22.28 3.06
CA LEU A 186 -13.18 -23.38 4.02
C LEU A 186 -13.24 -22.85 5.45
N GLU A 187 -12.43 -21.85 5.79
CA GLU A 187 -12.42 -21.20 7.10
C GLU A 187 -13.78 -20.56 7.44
N ASP A 188 -14.44 -19.89 6.51
CA ASP A 188 -15.78 -19.34 6.68
C ASP A 188 -16.84 -20.43 6.96
N LYS A 189 -16.71 -21.59 6.31
CA LYS A 189 -17.63 -22.72 6.54
C LYS A 189 -17.44 -23.37 7.91
N GLU A 190 -16.21 -23.44 8.41
CA GLU A 190 -15.90 -23.96 9.74
C GLU A 190 -16.43 -23.02 10.82
N LEU A 191 -16.15 -21.73 10.74
CA LEU A 191 -16.68 -20.71 11.66
C LEU A 191 -18.21 -20.67 11.68
N SER A 192 -18.86 -20.94 10.54
CA SER A 192 -20.31 -20.98 10.45
C SER A 192 -20.93 -22.25 11.06
N LYS A 193 -20.18 -23.34 11.22
CA LYS A 193 -20.61 -24.57 11.91
C LYS A 193 -20.49 -24.41 13.42
N ASP A 194 -19.36 -23.91 13.92
CA ASP A 194 -19.12 -23.70 15.34
C ASP A 194 -20.15 -22.74 15.94
N SER A 195 -20.51 -21.68 15.18
CA SER A 195 -21.55 -20.72 15.61
C SER A 195 -22.98 -21.29 15.66
N LYS A 196 -23.22 -22.48 15.10
CA LYS A 196 -24.51 -23.21 15.17
C LYS A 196 -24.54 -24.27 16.26
N GLU A 197 -23.39 -24.82 16.64
CA GLU A 197 -23.30 -25.77 17.74
C GLU A 197 -23.40 -25.10 19.11
N ASP A 198 -22.92 -23.85 19.25
CA ASP A 198 -23.05 -23.06 20.49
C ASP A 198 -24.49 -22.53 20.77
N LYS A 199 -25.44 -22.75 19.88
CA LYS A 199 -26.85 -22.32 20.02
C LYS A 199 -27.85 -23.44 20.26
N ASN A 200 -27.39 -24.68 20.44
CA ASN A 200 -28.18 -25.82 20.87
C ASN A 200 -27.74 -26.27 22.26
#